data_6296ba0a5aa0cdc76b044237bd69031d
#
_entry.id   6296ba0a5aa0cdc76b044237bd69031d
#
_cell.length_a   1.000
_cell.length_b   1.000
_cell.length_c   1.000
_cell.angle_alpha   90.00
_cell.angle_beta   90.00
_cell.angle_gamma   90.00
#
_symmetry.space_group_name_H-M   'P 1'
#
loop_
_entity.id
_entity.type
_entity.pdbx_description
1 polymer ?
#
loop_
_entity_poly.entity_id
_entity_poly.type
_entity_poly.pdbx_seq_one_letter_code
_entity_poly.pdbx_strand_id
1 'polypeptide(L)'
;YDNNVNGTLRLISAMRAANVKNFIFSSSATVYGDQPKIPYVESFPTGTPQSPYGKSKLMVEQILTDLQKAQPDWSIALLRYFNPVGAHPSGDMGEDPQGIPNNLMPYIAQVAVGRRDSLAIFGNDYPTEDGTGVRDYIHVMDLADGHVVAMEKLANKPGVHIYNLGAGVGSSVLDVVNAFSKACGKPVNYHFAPRREGDLPAYWADASKADRELNWRVTRTLDEMAQDTWHWQSRHPQGYPD
;
A
#
# COMPACT_ATOMS: atom_id res chain seq x y z
N TYR A 1 8.88 -5.55 14.75
CA TYR A 1 10.33 -5.45 14.51
C TYR A 1 10.95 -6.81 14.22
N ASP A 2 10.58 -7.85 14.95
CA ASP A 2 11.14 -9.19 14.71
C ASP A 2 10.86 -9.67 13.29
N ASN A 3 9.61 -9.58 12.85
CA ASN A 3 9.23 -9.96 11.48
C ASN A 3 9.93 -9.08 10.41
N ASN A 4 9.82 -7.75 10.51
CA ASN A 4 10.27 -6.87 9.44
C ASN A 4 11.79 -6.64 9.47
N VAL A 5 12.39 -6.37 10.62
CA VAL A 5 13.82 -6.05 10.72
C VAL A 5 14.67 -7.31 10.82
N ASN A 6 14.43 -8.16 11.83
CA ASN A 6 15.19 -9.39 12.00
C ASN A 6 14.98 -10.37 10.83
N GLY A 7 13.74 -10.47 10.32
CA GLY A 7 13.46 -11.29 9.13
C GLY A 7 14.26 -10.84 7.92
N THR A 8 14.35 -9.53 7.67
CA THR A 8 15.17 -8.98 6.57
C THR A 8 16.66 -9.24 6.78
N LEU A 9 17.19 -9.07 7.99
CA LEU A 9 18.61 -9.36 8.27
C LEU A 9 18.95 -10.83 8.01
N ARG A 10 18.07 -11.76 8.40
CA ARG A 10 18.24 -13.20 8.12
C ARG A 10 18.18 -13.49 6.63
N LEU A 11 17.24 -12.85 5.90
CA LEU A 11 17.12 -12.98 4.45
C LEU A 11 18.39 -12.48 3.75
N ILE A 12 18.90 -11.29 4.10
CA ILE A 12 20.15 -10.75 3.58
C ILE A 12 21.31 -11.73 3.80
N SER A 13 21.40 -12.31 4.99
CA SER A 13 22.46 -13.30 5.29
C SER A 13 22.36 -14.53 4.41
N ALA A 14 21.16 -15.05 4.18
CA ALA A 14 20.93 -16.20 3.28
C ALA A 14 21.22 -15.83 1.81
N MET A 15 20.79 -14.66 1.36
CA MET A 15 21.08 -14.16 0.00
C MET A 15 22.58 -14.01 -0.25
N ARG A 16 23.33 -13.48 0.73
CA ARG A 16 24.81 -13.39 0.65
C ARG A 16 25.45 -14.77 0.51
N ALA A 17 25.01 -15.73 1.34
CA ALA A 17 25.53 -17.10 1.26
C ALA A 17 25.22 -17.77 -0.08
N ALA A 18 24.07 -17.46 -0.70
CA ALA A 18 23.64 -17.96 -2.00
C ALA A 18 24.15 -17.11 -3.19
N ASN A 19 24.95 -16.06 -2.95
CA ASN A 19 25.40 -15.09 -3.95
C ASN A 19 24.24 -14.45 -4.76
N VAL A 20 23.09 -14.24 -4.13
CA VAL A 20 21.93 -13.53 -4.70
C VAL A 20 22.01 -12.07 -4.29
N LYS A 21 22.07 -11.14 -5.26
CA LYS A 21 22.33 -9.71 -5.02
C LYS A 21 21.24 -8.78 -5.56
N ASN A 22 20.17 -9.33 -6.09
CA ASN A 22 18.99 -8.55 -6.52
C ASN A 22 17.92 -8.62 -5.44
N PHE A 23 17.54 -7.47 -4.87
CA PHE A 23 16.57 -7.39 -3.79
C PHE A 23 15.50 -6.35 -4.09
N ILE A 24 14.23 -6.75 -4.05
CA ILE A 24 13.10 -5.84 -4.12
C ILE A 24 12.46 -5.80 -2.73
N PHE A 25 12.42 -4.62 -2.15
CA PHE A 25 11.83 -4.40 -0.83
C PHE A 25 10.48 -3.70 -0.95
N SER A 26 9.46 -4.36 -0.42
CA SER A 26 8.13 -3.83 -0.20
C SER A 26 8.18 -2.78 0.92
N SER A 27 8.52 -1.55 0.58
CA SER A 27 8.51 -0.42 1.51
C SER A 27 7.11 0.21 1.60
N SER A 28 6.99 1.37 2.18
CA SER A 28 5.72 2.02 2.44
C SER A 28 5.85 3.55 2.38
N ALA A 29 4.82 4.23 1.92
CA ALA A 29 4.73 5.70 2.01
C ALA A 29 4.82 6.23 3.45
N THR A 30 4.56 5.39 4.46
CA THR A 30 4.71 5.77 5.87
C THR A 30 6.14 6.17 6.25
N VAL A 31 7.16 5.77 5.47
CA VAL A 31 8.56 6.19 5.71
C VAL A 31 8.79 7.68 5.52
N TYR A 32 7.91 8.35 4.77
CA TYR A 32 7.97 9.80 4.61
C TYR A 32 7.58 10.56 5.89
N GLY A 33 6.77 9.95 6.77
CA GLY A 33 6.15 10.67 7.87
C GLY A 33 5.21 11.77 7.38
N ASP A 34 5.05 12.82 8.19
CA ASP A 34 4.28 14.01 7.82
C ASP A 34 5.15 14.95 6.97
N GLN A 35 4.77 15.13 5.71
CA GLN A 35 5.45 16.02 4.77
C GLN A 35 4.60 17.28 4.52
N PRO A 36 5.23 18.45 4.40
CA PRO A 36 4.51 19.72 4.27
C PRO A 36 3.85 19.92 2.90
N LYS A 37 4.15 19.06 1.94
CA LYS A 37 3.66 19.17 0.56
C LYS A 37 3.18 17.83 0.04
N ILE A 38 2.17 17.87 -0.81
CA ILE A 38 1.65 16.78 -1.63
C ILE A 38 1.67 17.22 -3.10
N PRO A 39 1.83 16.30 -4.06
CA PRO A 39 2.09 14.87 -3.91
C PRO A 39 3.49 14.56 -3.34
N TYR A 40 3.64 13.36 -2.74
CA TYR A 40 4.92 12.89 -2.23
C TYR A 40 5.82 12.42 -3.36
N VAL A 41 7.06 12.91 -3.38
CA VAL A 41 8.10 12.54 -4.34
C VAL A 41 9.24 11.80 -3.65
N GLU A 42 9.96 10.94 -4.40
CA GLU A 42 11.04 10.11 -3.83
C GLU A 42 12.22 10.92 -3.29
N SER A 43 12.38 12.16 -3.76
CA SER A 43 13.40 13.10 -3.26
C SER A 43 13.06 13.72 -1.90
N PHE A 44 11.84 13.55 -1.40
CA PHE A 44 11.52 14.01 -0.06
C PHE A 44 12.33 13.22 0.98
N PRO A 45 12.82 13.89 2.04
CA PRO A 45 13.51 13.18 3.10
C PRO A 45 12.54 12.17 3.74
N THR A 46 13.08 11.04 4.16
CA THR A 46 12.35 10.16 5.07
C THR A 46 12.17 10.89 6.39
N GLY A 47 10.91 10.96 6.84
CA GLY A 47 10.55 11.69 8.05
C GLY A 47 10.65 10.84 9.33
N THR A 48 9.83 11.20 10.32
CA THR A 48 9.68 10.43 11.55
C THR A 48 8.35 9.67 11.50
N PRO A 49 8.36 8.40 11.08
CA PRO A 49 7.14 7.59 11.08
C PRO A 49 6.54 7.48 12.48
N GLN A 50 5.24 7.72 12.62
CA GLN A 50 4.56 7.71 13.92
C GLN A 50 4.32 6.28 14.43
N SER A 51 4.12 5.32 13.53
CA SER A 51 3.84 3.93 13.89
C SER A 51 5.10 3.05 13.96
N PRO A 52 5.12 2.00 14.80
CA PRO A 52 6.18 0.98 14.77
C PRO A 52 6.33 0.31 13.41
N TYR A 53 5.23 0.13 12.67
CA TYR A 53 5.26 -0.38 11.30
C TYR A 53 6.09 0.53 10.39
N GLY A 54 5.77 1.82 10.30
CA GLY A 54 6.53 2.77 9.49
C GLY A 54 8.00 2.87 9.91
N LYS A 55 8.27 2.86 11.22
CA LYS A 55 9.65 2.83 11.75
C LYS A 55 10.40 1.59 11.29
N SER A 56 9.78 0.41 11.34
CA SER A 56 10.42 -0.83 10.88
C SER A 56 10.73 -0.81 9.39
N LYS A 57 9.83 -0.26 8.55
CA LYS A 57 10.08 -0.10 7.11
C LYS A 57 11.25 0.86 6.84
N LEU A 58 11.30 1.99 7.53
CA LEU A 58 12.41 2.94 7.44
C LEU A 58 13.74 2.32 7.86
N MET A 59 13.77 1.58 8.98
CA MET A 59 14.98 0.87 9.41
C MET A 59 15.48 -0.09 8.33
N VAL A 60 14.60 -0.82 7.67
CA VAL A 60 15.00 -1.73 6.59
C VAL A 60 15.52 -0.97 5.38
N GLU A 61 14.92 0.16 4.98
CA GLU A 61 15.47 1.00 3.90
C GLU A 61 16.91 1.45 4.23
N GLN A 62 17.16 1.86 5.48
CA GLN A 62 18.50 2.25 5.93
C GLN A 62 19.49 1.07 5.89
N ILE A 63 19.10 -0.09 6.43
CA ILE A 63 19.92 -1.32 6.40
C ILE A 63 20.29 -1.70 4.97
N LEU A 64 19.32 -1.70 4.05
CA LEU A 64 19.54 -2.06 2.65
C LEU A 64 20.43 -1.03 1.93
N THR A 65 20.27 0.25 2.25
CA THR A 65 21.13 1.32 1.72
C THR A 65 22.58 1.16 2.20
N ASP A 66 22.78 0.85 3.47
CA ASP A 66 24.13 0.64 4.02
C ASP A 66 24.75 -0.67 3.51
N LEU A 67 23.95 -1.72 3.31
CA LEU A 67 24.37 -2.94 2.64
C LEU A 67 24.92 -2.65 1.24
N GLN A 68 24.19 -1.88 0.45
CA GLN A 68 24.60 -1.54 -0.91
C GLN A 68 25.89 -0.69 -0.94
N LYS A 69 26.05 0.23 0.00
CA LYS A 69 27.31 1.00 0.15
C LYS A 69 28.50 0.10 0.50
N ALA A 70 28.29 -0.88 1.40
CA ALA A 70 29.33 -1.82 1.82
C ALA A 70 29.64 -2.88 0.77
N GLN A 71 28.66 -3.24 -0.06
CA GLN A 71 28.75 -4.21 -1.13
C GLN A 71 28.14 -3.62 -2.42
N PRO A 72 28.92 -2.83 -3.19
CA PRO A 72 28.41 -2.02 -4.29
C PRO A 72 27.81 -2.79 -5.47
N ASP A 73 27.97 -4.09 -5.52
CA ASP A 73 27.41 -4.97 -6.56
C ASP A 73 25.96 -5.43 -6.29
N TRP A 74 25.36 -4.99 -5.18
CA TRP A 74 23.94 -5.21 -4.93
C TRP A 74 23.05 -4.27 -5.74
N SER A 75 21.97 -4.83 -6.29
CA SER A 75 20.87 -4.12 -6.94
C SER A 75 19.66 -4.17 -6.04
N ILE A 76 19.25 -3.03 -5.48
CA ILE A 76 18.19 -2.93 -4.49
C ILE A 76 17.12 -1.99 -5.00
N ALA A 77 15.87 -2.46 -5.08
CA ALA A 77 14.71 -1.65 -5.34
C ALA A 77 13.91 -1.44 -4.03
N LEU A 78 13.66 -0.18 -3.67
CA LEU A 78 12.80 0.21 -2.56
C LEU A 78 11.49 0.72 -3.14
N LEU A 79 10.43 -0.09 -3.09
CA LEU A 79 9.12 0.25 -3.64
C LEU A 79 8.23 0.77 -2.52
N ARG A 80 7.99 2.08 -2.49
CA ARG A 80 7.17 2.77 -1.47
C ARG A 80 5.72 2.75 -1.91
N TYR A 81 4.94 1.81 -1.37
CA TYR A 81 3.51 1.74 -1.68
C TYR A 81 2.70 2.76 -0.92
N PHE A 82 1.60 3.16 -1.54
CA PHE A 82 0.54 3.88 -0.86
C PHE A 82 -0.49 2.88 -0.31
N ASN A 83 -1.75 2.91 -0.66
CA ASN A 83 -2.77 2.04 -0.07
C ASN A 83 -3.22 0.96 -1.07
N PRO A 84 -2.61 -0.25 -1.06
CA PRO A 84 -3.04 -1.32 -1.94
C PRO A 84 -4.45 -1.79 -1.58
N VAL A 85 -5.31 -1.92 -2.58
CA VAL A 85 -6.68 -2.40 -2.46
C VAL A 85 -7.06 -3.17 -3.72
N GLY A 86 -8.25 -3.76 -3.76
CA GLY A 86 -8.66 -4.59 -4.88
C GLY A 86 -8.37 -6.07 -4.62
N ALA A 87 -8.68 -6.87 -5.60
CA ALA A 87 -8.46 -8.31 -5.63
C ALA A 87 -8.10 -8.75 -7.05
N HIS A 88 -7.76 -10.02 -7.23
CA HIS A 88 -7.58 -10.56 -8.57
C HIS A 88 -8.94 -10.58 -9.31
N PRO A 89 -9.01 -10.15 -10.59
CA PRO A 89 -10.28 -10.07 -11.34
C PRO A 89 -11.04 -11.39 -11.48
N SER A 90 -10.36 -12.54 -11.31
CA SER A 90 -11.02 -13.85 -11.32
C SER A 90 -12.00 -14.06 -10.16
N GLY A 91 -11.86 -13.28 -9.06
CA GLY A 91 -12.60 -13.50 -7.83
C GLY A 91 -12.15 -14.73 -7.01
N ASP A 92 -11.01 -15.34 -7.35
CA ASP A 92 -10.46 -16.51 -6.65
C ASP A 92 -9.37 -16.15 -5.64
N MET A 93 -8.85 -14.93 -5.75
CA MET A 93 -7.75 -14.44 -4.90
C MET A 93 -8.05 -13.02 -4.41
N GLY A 94 -8.03 -12.82 -3.10
CA GLY A 94 -8.27 -11.52 -2.46
C GLY A 94 -7.72 -11.46 -1.05
N GLU A 95 -7.95 -10.34 -0.37
CA GLU A 95 -7.46 -10.09 0.99
C GLU A 95 -8.40 -10.74 2.02
N ASP A 96 -7.84 -11.65 2.84
CA ASP A 96 -8.54 -12.30 3.95
C ASP A 96 -7.76 -12.12 5.26
N PRO A 97 -7.88 -10.94 5.90
CA PRO A 97 -7.16 -10.66 7.13
C PRO A 97 -7.72 -11.47 8.30
N GLN A 98 -6.82 -12.06 9.08
CA GLN A 98 -7.18 -12.75 10.31
C GLN A 98 -7.66 -11.73 11.36
N GLY A 99 -8.85 -11.97 11.92
CA GLY A 99 -9.45 -11.11 12.94
C GLY A 99 -10.11 -9.85 12.37
N ILE A 100 -9.95 -8.72 13.07
CA ILE A 100 -10.52 -7.43 12.65
C ILE A 100 -9.60 -6.78 11.60
N PRO A 101 -10.11 -6.46 10.39
CA PRO A 101 -9.30 -5.77 9.40
C PRO A 101 -8.80 -4.41 9.89
N ASN A 102 -7.52 -4.14 9.69
CA ASN A 102 -6.92 -2.83 9.96
C ASN A 102 -7.05 -1.87 8.78
N ASN A 103 -7.25 -2.40 7.56
CA ASN A 103 -7.39 -1.64 6.34
C ASN A 103 -8.85 -1.36 6.00
N LEU A 104 -9.10 -0.24 5.30
CA LEU A 104 -10.43 0.24 4.97
C LEU A 104 -11.19 -0.74 4.06
N MET A 105 -10.62 -1.15 2.93
CA MET A 105 -11.31 -1.93 1.91
C MET A 105 -11.81 -3.29 2.43
N PRO A 106 -10.99 -4.14 3.09
CA PRO A 106 -11.48 -5.41 3.62
C PRO A 106 -12.51 -5.21 4.73
N TYR A 107 -12.44 -4.12 5.51
CA TYR A 107 -13.47 -3.80 6.51
C TYR A 107 -14.82 -3.50 5.82
N ILE A 108 -14.82 -2.64 4.79
CA ILE A 108 -16.01 -2.33 3.97
C ILE A 108 -16.59 -3.61 3.37
N ALA A 109 -15.73 -4.48 2.80
CA ALA A 109 -16.15 -5.74 2.22
C ALA A 109 -16.85 -6.65 3.25
N GLN A 110 -16.32 -6.74 4.47
CA GLN A 110 -16.95 -7.50 5.56
C GLN A 110 -18.29 -6.89 6.02
N VAL A 111 -18.46 -5.57 5.99
CA VAL A 111 -19.77 -4.92 6.22
C VAL A 111 -20.73 -5.29 5.09
N ALA A 112 -20.30 -5.22 3.84
CA ALA A 112 -21.14 -5.51 2.68
C ALA A 112 -21.66 -6.97 2.65
N VAL A 113 -20.87 -7.95 3.10
CA VAL A 113 -21.35 -9.36 3.20
C VAL A 113 -22.07 -9.67 4.52
N GLY A 114 -22.21 -8.70 5.43
CA GLY A 114 -22.93 -8.87 6.70
C GLY A 114 -22.14 -9.52 7.82
N ARG A 115 -20.80 -9.62 7.70
CA ARG A 115 -19.94 -10.05 8.83
C ARG A 115 -19.80 -8.99 9.91
N ARG A 116 -20.08 -7.71 9.56
CA ARG A 116 -20.04 -6.55 10.46
C ARG A 116 -21.25 -5.66 10.21
N ASP A 117 -21.69 -4.98 11.26
CA ASP A 117 -22.90 -4.14 11.21
C ASP A 117 -22.65 -2.81 10.46
N SER A 118 -21.53 -2.17 10.71
CA SER A 118 -21.20 -0.86 10.13
C SER A 118 -19.70 -0.58 10.11
N LEU A 119 -19.29 0.34 9.23
CA LEU A 119 -17.96 0.90 9.16
C LEU A 119 -17.84 2.11 10.07
N ALA A 120 -16.80 2.19 10.90
CA ALA A 120 -16.43 3.42 11.58
C ALA A 120 -15.52 4.27 10.68
N ILE A 121 -15.98 5.46 10.28
CA ILE A 121 -15.17 6.46 9.55
C ILE A 121 -14.55 7.40 10.58
N PHE A 122 -13.23 7.39 10.68
CA PHE A 122 -12.49 8.14 11.70
C PHE A 122 -12.22 9.59 11.25
N GLY A 123 -13.01 10.52 11.80
CA GLY A 123 -13.01 11.95 11.48
C GLY A 123 -13.91 12.29 10.29
N ASN A 124 -14.64 13.41 10.45
CA ASN A 124 -15.49 14.02 9.42
C ASN A 124 -15.29 15.54 9.35
N ASP A 125 -14.18 16.01 9.92
CA ASP A 125 -13.86 17.42 10.11
C ASP A 125 -12.43 17.74 9.62
N TYR A 126 -11.84 16.87 8.78
CA TYR A 126 -10.57 17.17 8.10
C TYR A 126 -10.74 18.30 7.08
N PRO A 127 -9.68 19.09 6.80
CA PRO A 127 -9.70 20.13 5.75
C PRO A 127 -9.63 19.51 4.35
N THR A 128 -10.57 18.64 4.04
CA THR A 128 -10.78 17.92 2.78
C THR A 128 -12.17 18.21 2.25
N GLU A 129 -12.48 17.87 1.01
CA GLU A 129 -13.75 18.24 0.36
C GLU A 129 -14.99 17.73 1.11
N ASP A 130 -14.95 16.47 1.58
CA ASP A 130 -16.06 15.82 2.31
C ASP A 130 -15.80 15.67 3.82
N GLY A 131 -14.69 16.24 4.31
CA GLY A 131 -14.29 16.18 5.72
C GLY A 131 -13.63 14.87 6.13
N THR A 132 -13.55 13.87 5.27
CA THR A 132 -12.90 12.57 5.59
C THR A 132 -11.45 12.53 5.10
N GLY A 133 -10.66 11.58 5.62
CA GLY A 133 -9.26 11.44 5.22
C GLY A 133 -9.10 11.03 3.75
N VAL A 134 -8.13 11.63 3.05
CA VAL A 134 -7.83 11.37 1.64
C VAL A 134 -6.55 10.56 1.52
N ARG A 135 -6.60 9.47 0.75
CA ARG A 135 -5.47 8.55 0.53
C ARG A 135 -5.32 8.21 -0.94
N ASP A 136 -4.12 7.80 -1.32
CA ASP A 136 -3.84 7.21 -2.62
C ASP A 136 -4.12 5.72 -2.56
N TYR A 137 -5.14 5.26 -3.26
CA TYR A 137 -5.46 3.85 -3.40
C TYR A 137 -4.94 3.32 -4.72
N ILE A 138 -4.20 2.22 -4.65
CA ILE A 138 -3.64 1.55 -5.82
C ILE A 138 -4.19 0.13 -5.93
N HIS A 139 -4.59 -0.29 -7.14
CA HIS A 139 -5.03 -1.65 -7.35
C HIS A 139 -3.89 -2.65 -7.11
N VAL A 140 -4.16 -3.72 -6.35
CA VAL A 140 -3.15 -4.74 -6.00
C VAL A 140 -2.50 -5.36 -7.24
N MET A 141 -3.23 -5.47 -8.36
CA MET A 141 -2.68 -5.97 -9.62
C MET A 141 -1.70 -4.98 -10.26
N ASP A 142 -2.02 -3.67 -10.26
CA ASP A 142 -1.06 -2.66 -10.74
C ASP A 142 0.20 -2.64 -9.87
N LEU A 143 0.04 -2.83 -8.56
CA LEU A 143 1.16 -2.96 -7.64
C LEU A 143 2.01 -4.20 -7.94
N ALA A 144 1.38 -5.35 -8.20
CA ALA A 144 2.08 -6.58 -8.60
C ALA A 144 2.84 -6.40 -9.91
N ASP A 145 2.22 -5.77 -10.92
CA ASP A 145 2.86 -5.41 -12.18
C ASP A 145 4.08 -4.51 -11.95
N GLY A 146 4.00 -3.56 -11.01
CA GLY A 146 5.11 -2.70 -10.61
C GLY A 146 6.31 -3.48 -10.05
N HIS A 147 6.06 -4.56 -9.30
CA HIS A 147 7.13 -5.45 -8.81
C HIS A 147 7.78 -6.24 -9.95
N VAL A 148 6.98 -6.78 -10.88
CA VAL A 148 7.49 -7.53 -12.04
C VAL A 148 8.37 -6.63 -12.90
N VAL A 149 7.88 -5.44 -13.22
CA VAL A 149 8.65 -4.47 -14.03
C VAL A 149 9.92 -4.01 -13.32
N ALA A 150 9.85 -3.76 -12.00
CA ALA A 150 11.04 -3.41 -11.23
C ALA A 150 12.06 -4.55 -11.24
N MET A 151 11.62 -5.80 -11.11
CA MET A 151 12.49 -6.98 -11.19
C MET A 151 13.18 -7.05 -12.57
N GLU A 152 12.44 -6.89 -13.65
CA GLU A 152 12.99 -6.97 -15.02
C GLU A 152 13.95 -5.81 -15.34
N LYS A 153 13.59 -4.60 -14.96
CA LYS A 153 14.35 -3.38 -15.32
C LYS A 153 15.57 -3.16 -14.45
N LEU A 154 15.54 -3.59 -13.19
CA LEU A 154 16.57 -3.30 -12.20
C LEU A 154 17.47 -4.52 -11.89
N ALA A 155 17.15 -5.72 -12.37
CA ALA A 155 18.01 -6.88 -12.24
C ALA A 155 19.40 -6.58 -12.78
N ASN A 156 20.44 -6.85 -11.95
CA ASN A 156 21.85 -6.60 -12.27
C ASN A 156 22.18 -5.12 -12.60
N LYS A 157 21.39 -4.18 -12.05
CA LYS A 157 21.72 -2.75 -12.04
C LYS A 157 22.14 -2.34 -10.63
N PRO A 158 23.43 -2.39 -10.28
CA PRO A 158 23.91 -2.07 -8.95
C PRO A 158 23.46 -0.67 -8.51
N GLY A 159 23.07 -0.56 -7.25
CA GLY A 159 22.59 0.69 -6.67
C GLY A 159 21.34 0.50 -5.82
N VAL A 160 20.90 1.61 -5.20
CA VAL A 160 19.60 1.70 -4.53
C VAL A 160 18.66 2.51 -5.40
N HIS A 161 17.56 1.89 -5.80
CA HIS A 161 16.54 2.45 -6.69
C HIS A 161 15.23 2.62 -5.92
N ILE A 162 14.77 3.85 -5.75
CA ILE A 162 13.58 4.17 -4.96
C ILE A 162 12.46 4.60 -5.91
N TYR A 163 11.27 4.01 -5.76
CA TYR A 163 10.08 4.36 -6.53
C TYR A 163 8.84 4.41 -5.67
N ASN A 164 8.04 5.46 -5.86
CA ASN A 164 6.67 5.51 -5.36
C ASN A 164 5.77 4.67 -6.27
N LEU A 165 4.97 3.80 -5.67
CA LEU A 165 3.92 3.05 -6.34
C LEU A 165 2.56 3.46 -5.77
N GLY A 166 1.88 4.35 -6.48
CA GLY A 166 0.57 4.89 -6.16
C GLY A 166 -0.17 5.28 -7.42
N ALA A 167 -1.46 5.58 -7.29
CA ALA A 167 -2.29 6.02 -8.41
C ALA A 167 -2.02 7.49 -8.81
N GLY A 168 -1.37 8.26 -7.94
CA GLY A 168 -1.10 9.68 -8.15
C GLY A 168 -2.33 10.57 -7.94
N VAL A 169 -3.41 10.02 -7.41
CA VAL A 169 -4.64 10.74 -7.08
C VAL A 169 -5.10 10.38 -5.68
N GLY A 170 -5.63 11.38 -4.96
CA GLY A 170 -6.24 11.16 -3.66
C GLY A 170 -7.72 10.83 -3.81
N SER A 171 -8.18 9.81 -3.08
CA SER A 171 -9.60 9.52 -2.90
C SER A 171 -9.95 9.56 -1.41
N SER A 172 -11.11 10.11 -1.09
CA SER A 172 -11.59 10.19 0.29
C SER A 172 -12.11 8.83 0.79
N VAL A 173 -12.28 8.71 2.11
CA VAL A 173 -12.93 7.52 2.67
C VAL A 173 -14.36 7.37 2.14
N LEU A 174 -15.09 8.47 1.97
CA LEU A 174 -16.45 8.44 1.40
C LEU A 174 -16.44 8.08 -0.08
N ASP A 175 -15.44 8.48 -0.87
CA ASP A 175 -15.30 8.02 -2.25
C ASP A 175 -15.18 6.49 -2.32
N VAL A 176 -14.37 5.90 -1.44
CA VAL A 176 -14.21 4.43 -1.36
C VAL A 176 -15.53 3.76 -0.96
N VAL A 177 -16.23 4.30 0.04
CA VAL A 177 -17.55 3.77 0.48
C VAL A 177 -18.57 3.85 -0.65
N ASN A 178 -18.60 4.94 -1.41
CA ASN A 178 -19.51 5.14 -2.52
C ASN A 178 -19.20 4.18 -3.69
N ALA A 179 -17.92 4.06 -4.06
CA ALA A 179 -17.49 3.11 -5.09
C ALA A 179 -17.86 1.66 -4.71
N PHE A 180 -17.66 1.29 -3.43
CA PHE A 180 -18.00 -0.05 -2.97
C PHE A 180 -19.51 -0.28 -2.90
N SER A 181 -20.29 0.72 -2.47
CA SER A 181 -21.76 0.65 -2.48
C SER A 181 -22.31 0.43 -3.90
N LYS A 182 -21.71 1.10 -4.88
CA LYS A 182 -22.03 0.90 -6.31
C LYS A 182 -21.65 -0.52 -6.76
N ALA A 183 -20.46 -1.02 -6.39
CA ALA A 183 -20.00 -2.35 -6.78
C ALA A 183 -20.86 -3.47 -6.19
N CYS A 184 -21.28 -3.38 -4.92
CA CYS A 184 -22.11 -4.40 -4.27
C CYS A 184 -23.63 -4.20 -4.47
N GLY A 185 -24.05 -3.11 -5.13
CA GLY A 185 -25.46 -2.84 -5.46
C GLY A 185 -26.32 -2.45 -4.24
N LYS A 186 -25.73 -2.10 -3.12
CA LYS A 186 -26.45 -1.68 -1.89
C LYS A 186 -25.63 -0.69 -1.07
N PRO A 187 -26.25 0.18 -0.28
CA PRO A 187 -25.52 1.08 0.61
C PRO A 187 -24.68 0.30 1.62
N VAL A 188 -23.42 0.72 1.81
CA VAL A 188 -22.58 0.24 2.90
C VAL A 188 -22.89 1.08 4.15
N ASN A 189 -23.29 0.43 5.24
CA ASN A 189 -23.59 1.11 6.49
C ASN A 189 -22.31 1.67 7.11
N TYR A 190 -22.35 2.93 7.52
CA TYR A 190 -21.24 3.55 8.26
C TYR A 190 -21.73 4.53 9.32
N HIS A 191 -20.84 4.89 10.23
CA HIS A 191 -21.01 5.97 11.19
C HIS A 191 -19.68 6.72 11.37
N PHE A 192 -19.74 7.98 11.75
CA PHE A 192 -18.54 8.74 12.06
C PHE A 192 -18.06 8.47 13.49
N ALA A 193 -16.76 8.38 13.64
CA ALA A 193 -16.05 8.24 14.91
C ALA A 193 -14.99 9.36 15.05
N PRO A 194 -14.49 9.65 16.26
CA PRO A 194 -13.40 10.61 16.44
C PRO A 194 -12.18 10.27 15.60
N ARG A 195 -11.40 11.30 15.21
CA ARG A 195 -10.12 11.10 14.49
C ARG A 195 -9.21 10.14 15.26
N ARG A 196 -8.45 9.34 14.53
CA ARG A 196 -7.36 8.56 15.12
C ARG A 196 -6.13 9.47 15.29
N GLU A 197 -5.41 9.28 16.37
CA GLU A 197 -4.16 9.99 16.62
C GLU A 197 -3.13 9.68 15.53
N GLY A 198 -2.51 10.73 14.98
CA GLY A 198 -1.48 10.61 13.95
C GLY A 198 -1.99 10.44 12.51
N ASP A 199 -3.33 10.41 12.29
CA ASP A 199 -3.87 10.39 10.92
C ASP A 199 -3.70 11.75 10.24
N LEU A 200 -3.08 11.74 9.06
CA LEU A 200 -2.94 12.92 8.20
C LEU A 200 -4.22 13.18 7.42
N PRO A 201 -4.58 14.47 7.16
CA PRO A 201 -5.75 14.81 6.35
C PRO A 201 -5.72 14.20 4.95
N ALA A 202 -4.60 14.35 4.24
CA ALA A 202 -4.44 13.91 2.86
C ALA A 202 -2.99 13.62 2.51
N TYR A 203 -2.74 12.56 1.73
CA TYR A 203 -1.48 12.35 1.03
C TYR A 203 -1.66 11.39 -0.15
N TRP A 204 -0.89 11.62 -1.22
CA TRP A 204 -0.82 10.77 -2.41
C TRP A 204 0.54 10.86 -3.09
N ALA A 205 0.82 9.92 -4.00
CA ALA A 205 2.09 9.80 -4.70
C ALA A 205 2.24 10.80 -5.85
N ASP A 206 3.48 11.16 -6.14
CA ASP A 206 3.93 11.40 -7.50
C ASP A 206 4.60 10.12 -8.01
N ALA A 207 3.96 9.42 -8.93
CA ALA A 207 4.48 8.19 -9.53
C ALA A 207 5.21 8.43 -10.87
N SER A 208 5.48 9.68 -11.24
CA SER A 208 6.08 10.05 -12.52
C SER A 208 7.47 9.48 -12.74
N LYS A 209 8.22 9.22 -11.67
CA LYS A 209 9.53 8.56 -11.75
C LYS A 209 9.39 7.11 -12.20
N ALA A 210 8.44 6.36 -11.64
CA ALA A 210 8.17 4.98 -12.05
C ALA A 210 7.72 4.91 -13.52
N ASP A 211 6.88 5.86 -13.97
CA ASP A 211 6.50 5.94 -15.39
C ASP A 211 7.71 6.16 -16.29
N ARG A 212 8.55 7.15 -16.01
CA ARG A 212 9.71 7.48 -16.85
C ARG A 212 10.78 6.40 -16.90
N GLU A 213 11.11 5.82 -15.75
CA GLU A 213 12.27 4.94 -15.61
C GLU A 213 11.94 3.47 -15.75
N LEU A 214 10.75 3.06 -15.29
CA LEU A 214 10.28 1.68 -15.36
C LEU A 214 9.29 1.45 -16.51
N ASN A 215 8.72 2.51 -17.11
CA ASN A 215 7.57 2.44 -18.02
C ASN A 215 6.36 1.76 -17.35
N TRP A 216 6.15 2.08 -16.08
CA TRP A 216 5.05 1.58 -15.27
C TRP A 216 4.11 2.69 -14.85
N ARG A 217 2.83 2.45 -14.99
CA ARG A 217 1.75 3.32 -14.50
C ARG A 217 0.56 2.49 -14.08
N VAL A 218 -0.28 3.05 -13.23
CA VAL A 218 -1.57 2.43 -12.90
C VAL A 218 -2.49 2.43 -14.11
N THR A 219 -3.30 1.40 -14.22
CA THR A 219 -4.26 1.21 -15.30
C THR A 219 -5.68 1.04 -14.78
N ARG A 220 -5.85 0.77 -13.48
CA ARG A 220 -7.13 0.43 -12.85
C ARG A 220 -7.63 1.56 -11.97
N THR A 221 -8.94 1.79 -12.04
CA THR A 221 -9.67 2.84 -11.33
C THR A 221 -10.13 2.39 -9.94
N LEU A 222 -10.58 3.34 -9.10
CA LEU A 222 -11.20 3.05 -7.81
C LEU A 222 -12.45 2.17 -7.94
N ASP A 223 -13.25 2.39 -8.99
CA ASP A 223 -14.44 1.56 -9.28
C ASP A 223 -14.04 0.10 -9.54
N GLU A 224 -12.98 -0.15 -10.31
CA GLU A 224 -12.46 -1.50 -10.57
C GLU A 224 -11.88 -2.13 -9.29
N MET A 225 -11.17 -1.36 -8.47
CA MET A 225 -10.70 -1.83 -7.14
C MET A 225 -11.86 -2.32 -6.28
N ALA A 226 -12.96 -1.56 -6.23
CA ALA A 226 -14.15 -1.91 -5.48
C ALA A 226 -14.87 -3.13 -6.09
N GLN A 227 -14.99 -3.21 -7.43
CA GLN A 227 -15.62 -4.33 -8.14
C GLN A 227 -14.87 -5.63 -7.92
N ASP A 228 -13.54 -5.63 -8.08
CA ASP A 228 -12.73 -6.84 -7.92
C ASP A 228 -12.71 -7.30 -6.46
N THR A 229 -12.65 -6.37 -5.50
CA THR A 229 -12.80 -6.71 -4.08
C THR A 229 -14.18 -7.33 -3.79
N TRP A 230 -15.25 -6.76 -4.34
CA TRP A 230 -16.60 -7.31 -4.17
C TRP A 230 -16.74 -8.66 -4.85
N HIS A 231 -16.18 -8.84 -6.04
CA HIS A 231 -16.18 -10.12 -6.75
C HIS A 231 -15.54 -11.24 -5.91
N TRP A 232 -14.39 -10.96 -5.29
CA TRP A 232 -13.75 -11.86 -4.33
C TRP A 232 -14.64 -12.11 -3.10
N GLN A 233 -15.01 -11.04 -2.38
CA GLN A 233 -15.68 -11.16 -1.09
C GLN A 233 -17.06 -11.79 -1.18
N SER A 234 -17.81 -11.55 -2.27
CA SER A 234 -19.12 -12.13 -2.47
C SER A 234 -19.07 -13.65 -2.70
N ARG A 235 -17.99 -14.15 -3.31
CA ARG A 235 -17.73 -15.58 -3.51
C ARG A 235 -17.13 -16.27 -2.27
N HIS A 236 -16.46 -15.49 -1.43
CA HIS A 236 -15.82 -15.95 -0.22
C HIS A 236 -16.31 -15.14 0.99
N PRO A 237 -17.60 -15.24 1.36
CA PRO A 237 -18.18 -14.42 2.43
C PRO A 237 -17.49 -14.60 3.79
N GLN A 238 -16.92 -15.76 4.03
CA GLN A 238 -16.20 -16.11 5.25
C GLN A 238 -14.67 -16.13 5.10
N GLY A 239 -14.14 -15.72 3.95
CA GLY A 239 -12.73 -15.83 3.60
C GLY A 239 -12.39 -17.13 2.88
N TYR A 240 -11.10 -17.48 2.87
CA TYR A 240 -10.65 -18.76 2.33
C TYR A 240 -11.19 -19.94 3.19
N PRO A 241 -11.55 -21.07 2.56
CA PRO A 241 -11.87 -22.27 3.32
C PRO A 241 -10.63 -22.74 4.12
N ASP A 242 -10.88 -23.28 5.32
CA ASP A 242 -9.84 -23.87 6.18
C ASP A 242 -9.18 -25.10 5.52
#